data_34b01892088719a40fad36d4bc93b460
#
_entry.id   34b01892088719a40fad36d4bc93b460
#
_cell.length_a   1.000
_cell.length_b   1.000
_cell.length_c   1.000
_cell.angle_alpha   90.00
_cell.angle_beta   90.00
_cell.angle_gamma   90.00
#
_symmetry.space_group_name_H-M   'P 1'
#
loop_
_entity.id
_entity.type
_entity.pdbx_description
1 polymer ?
#
loop_
_entity_poly.entity_id
_entity_poly.type
_entity_poly.pdbx_seq_one_letter_code
_entity_poly.pdbx_strand_id
1 'polypeptide(L)'
;MRVGFVEWPEGLEPYGSEWVKITSRLADAQLDILITNELPFDPWIADRKPFDRQTAQASIDVHAVGLDALAELNIPSIVSSRPVWSADRLINQAIVLEGGQIRAIHTKQYIPEEPGWYEASWFEPTGDCFNPTDISGLRMGVMLCTDAMFNEHARHYGRQGTVLIAIPRAAGTSTDNWLTAGRMAALVSGSYVVSSNRYGRSKGGTVFGGTGFAFGPGGISLSTTDSTNPLLVVDVKPELAARQRSEYPCYVSERGT
;
A
#
# COMPACT_ATOMS: atom_id res chain seq x y z
N MET A 1 -8.55 -13.40 -9.80
CA MET A 1 -9.14 -12.32 -8.98
C MET A 1 -8.72 -11.00 -9.57
N ARG A 2 -9.63 -10.05 -9.64
CA ARG A 2 -9.42 -8.72 -10.22
C ARG A 2 -8.96 -7.76 -9.13
N VAL A 3 -7.70 -7.34 -9.19
CA VAL A 3 -7.07 -6.47 -8.18
C VAL A 3 -6.85 -5.09 -8.79
N GLY A 4 -7.52 -4.08 -8.23
CA GLY A 4 -7.35 -2.68 -8.60
C GLY A 4 -6.26 -2.00 -7.80
N PHE A 5 -5.54 -1.10 -8.44
CA PHE A 5 -4.56 -0.22 -7.80
C PHE A 5 -4.64 1.19 -8.40
N VAL A 6 -4.28 2.16 -7.61
CA VAL A 6 -4.65 3.54 -7.88
C VAL A 6 -3.50 4.52 -7.73
N GLU A 7 -3.70 5.67 -8.37
CA GLU A 7 -2.93 6.89 -8.17
C GLU A 7 -3.92 7.96 -7.67
N TRP A 8 -3.97 8.17 -6.34
CA TRP A 8 -4.89 9.12 -5.73
C TRP A 8 -4.19 10.42 -5.31
N PRO A 9 -4.93 11.55 -5.34
CA PRO A 9 -4.35 12.86 -5.08
C PRO A 9 -3.93 13.05 -3.62
N GLU A 10 -2.97 13.92 -3.41
CA GLU A 10 -2.65 14.51 -2.11
C GLU A 10 -3.85 15.26 -1.56
N GLY A 11 -4.11 15.10 -0.25
CA GLY A 11 -5.20 15.77 0.44
C GLY A 11 -6.59 15.34 -0.05
N LEU A 12 -6.77 14.08 -0.43
CA LEU A 12 -8.07 13.56 -0.85
C LEU A 12 -9.08 13.70 0.28
N GLU A 13 -10.13 14.47 0.02
CA GLU A 13 -11.25 14.65 0.95
C GLU A 13 -12.33 13.61 0.67
N PRO A 14 -12.74 12.81 1.69
CA PRO A 14 -13.89 11.92 1.56
C PRO A 14 -15.15 12.72 1.17
N TYR A 15 -15.90 12.20 0.20
CA TYR A 15 -17.11 12.84 -0.35
C TYR A 15 -16.86 14.15 -1.13
N GLY A 16 -15.61 14.60 -1.28
CA GLY A 16 -15.25 15.77 -2.08
C GLY A 16 -15.35 15.53 -3.59
N SER A 17 -15.09 16.56 -4.39
CA SER A 17 -15.24 16.47 -5.86
C SER A 17 -14.30 15.45 -6.51
N GLU A 18 -13.07 15.29 -6.01
CA GLU A 18 -12.14 14.27 -6.51
C GLU A 18 -12.60 12.86 -6.11
N TRP A 19 -13.14 12.70 -4.90
CA TRP A 19 -13.74 11.44 -4.45
C TRP A 19 -14.86 10.96 -5.38
N VAL A 20 -15.77 11.86 -5.79
CA VAL A 20 -16.87 11.54 -6.72
C VAL A 20 -16.32 11.03 -8.06
N LYS A 21 -15.25 11.63 -8.60
CA LYS A 21 -14.61 11.14 -9.84
C LYS A 21 -13.97 9.76 -9.65
N ILE A 22 -13.32 9.54 -8.50
CA ILE A 22 -12.70 8.25 -8.16
C ILE A 22 -13.75 7.16 -8.06
N THR A 23 -14.81 7.39 -7.30
CA THR A 23 -15.88 6.39 -7.09
C THR A 23 -16.59 6.03 -8.39
N SER A 24 -16.82 7.00 -9.29
CA SER A 24 -17.38 6.73 -10.61
C SER A 24 -16.51 5.77 -11.43
N ARG A 25 -15.18 5.93 -11.41
CA ARG A 25 -14.26 5.02 -12.11
C ARG A 25 -14.22 3.63 -11.47
N LEU A 26 -14.27 3.57 -10.13
CA LEU A 26 -14.26 2.30 -9.39
C LEU A 26 -15.53 1.47 -9.64
N ALA A 27 -16.69 2.13 -9.79
CA ALA A 27 -17.97 1.44 -10.03
C ALA A 27 -17.95 0.58 -11.31
N ASP A 28 -17.23 1.02 -12.34
CA ASP A 28 -17.14 0.31 -13.62
C ASP A 28 -16.08 -0.80 -13.62
N ALA A 29 -15.19 -0.83 -12.62
CA ALA A 29 -13.99 -1.67 -12.66
C ALA A 29 -14.22 -3.14 -12.27
N GLN A 30 -15.33 -3.46 -11.58
CA GLN A 30 -15.67 -4.84 -11.12
C GLN A 30 -14.49 -5.50 -10.36
N LEU A 31 -14.06 -4.90 -9.26
CA LEU A 31 -12.93 -5.35 -8.48
C LEU A 31 -13.32 -6.38 -7.43
N ASP A 32 -12.45 -7.36 -7.19
CA ASP A 32 -12.49 -8.23 -6.00
C ASP A 32 -11.73 -7.60 -4.84
N ILE A 33 -10.59 -6.96 -5.15
CA ILE A 33 -9.73 -6.27 -4.17
C ILE A 33 -9.32 -4.91 -4.73
N LEU A 34 -9.37 -3.87 -3.90
CA LEU A 34 -8.78 -2.56 -4.17
C LEU A 34 -7.60 -2.34 -3.23
N ILE A 35 -6.48 -1.86 -3.78
CA ILE A 35 -5.32 -1.39 -3.00
C ILE A 35 -5.27 0.13 -3.12
N THR A 36 -5.41 0.87 -2.00
CA THR A 36 -5.26 2.33 -1.98
C THR A 36 -3.80 2.74 -1.80
N ASN A 37 -3.48 4.01 -1.99
CA ASN A 37 -2.20 4.55 -1.55
C ASN A 37 -2.10 4.61 -0.01
N GLU A 38 -0.91 4.84 0.50
CA GLU A 38 -0.62 4.99 1.93
C GLU A 38 -1.29 6.24 2.48
N LEU A 39 -1.97 6.13 3.65
CA LEU A 39 -2.69 7.20 4.33
C LEU A 39 -3.50 8.04 3.34
N PRO A 40 -4.49 7.45 2.63
CA PRO A 40 -5.07 8.01 1.40
C PRO A 40 -5.83 9.31 1.60
N PHE A 41 -6.31 9.56 2.81
CA PHE A 41 -7.10 10.73 3.15
C PHE A 41 -6.27 11.74 3.93
N ASP A 42 -6.70 13.02 3.92
CA ASP A 42 -6.02 14.11 4.60
C ASP A 42 -4.69 14.56 3.94
N PRO A 43 -4.29 15.81 4.13
CA PRO A 43 -2.96 16.28 3.76
C PRO A 43 -1.85 15.50 4.47
N TRP A 44 -0.71 15.34 3.78
CA TRP A 44 0.45 14.66 4.34
C TRP A 44 0.99 15.39 5.57
N ILE A 45 0.80 14.82 6.76
CA ILE A 45 1.19 15.45 8.04
C ILE A 45 2.70 15.43 8.27
N ALA A 46 3.41 14.44 7.69
CA ALA A 46 4.85 14.27 7.89
C ALA A 46 5.71 15.17 6.96
N ASP A 47 5.15 16.16 6.28
CA ASP A 47 5.92 17.17 5.54
C ASP A 47 6.59 18.22 6.44
N ARG A 48 6.30 18.18 7.73
CA ARG A 48 6.76 19.13 8.74
C ARG A 48 7.02 18.48 10.10
N LYS A 49 7.75 19.21 10.94
CA LYS A 49 7.94 18.93 12.37
C LYS A 49 7.94 20.24 13.16
N PRO A 50 7.77 20.25 14.49
CA PRO A 50 7.67 19.08 15.36
C PRO A 50 6.28 18.40 15.29
N PHE A 51 6.18 17.24 15.96
CA PHE A 51 4.90 16.57 16.22
C PHE A 51 3.89 17.51 16.88
N ASP A 52 2.67 17.49 16.40
CA ASP A 52 1.53 18.23 16.93
C ASP A 52 0.34 17.31 17.17
N ARG A 53 -0.06 17.16 18.44
CA ARG A 53 -1.12 16.23 18.84
C ARG A 53 -2.47 16.57 18.24
N GLN A 54 -2.77 17.85 18.03
CA GLN A 54 -4.02 18.28 17.43
C GLN A 54 -4.09 17.91 15.95
N THR A 55 -3.00 18.13 15.22
CA THR A 55 -2.87 17.71 13.80
C THR A 55 -2.95 16.18 13.68
N ALA A 56 -2.30 15.45 14.60
CA ALA A 56 -2.36 13.97 14.61
C ALA A 56 -3.80 13.47 14.80
N GLN A 57 -4.55 14.07 15.77
CA GLN A 57 -5.94 13.69 15.98
C GLN A 57 -6.82 14.03 14.77
N ALA A 58 -6.66 15.22 14.20
CA ALA A 58 -7.41 15.62 13.00
C ALA A 58 -7.19 14.64 11.84
N SER A 59 -5.96 14.18 11.64
CA SER A 59 -5.65 13.16 10.61
C SER A 59 -6.35 11.83 10.89
N ILE A 60 -6.37 11.37 12.15
CA ILE A 60 -7.14 10.17 12.54
C ILE A 60 -8.63 10.34 12.21
N ASP A 61 -9.22 11.48 12.56
CA ASP A 61 -10.64 11.75 12.37
C ASP A 61 -11.01 11.75 10.89
N VAL A 62 -10.21 12.39 10.03
CA VAL A 62 -10.42 12.41 8.57
C VAL A 62 -10.28 11.00 7.98
N HIS A 63 -9.29 10.22 8.43
CA HIS A 63 -9.15 8.84 7.98
C HIS A 63 -10.31 7.95 8.43
N ALA A 64 -10.90 8.18 9.61
CA ALA A 64 -12.10 7.47 10.04
C ALA A 64 -13.27 7.73 9.08
N VAL A 65 -13.54 8.99 8.73
CA VAL A 65 -14.55 9.36 7.72
C VAL A 65 -14.22 8.75 6.36
N GLY A 66 -12.94 8.74 5.98
CA GLY A 66 -12.48 8.13 4.73
C GLY A 66 -12.69 6.61 4.68
N LEU A 67 -12.52 5.92 5.79
CA LEU A 67 -12.79 4.48 5.89
C LEU A 67 -14.29 4.17 5.78
N ASP A 68 -15.15 5.01 6.36
CA ASP A 68 -16.60 4.91 6.17
C ASP A 68 -16.97 5.11 4.69
N ALA A 69 -16.37 6.10 4.02
CA ALA A 69 -16.56 6.32 2.59
C ALA A 69 -16.06 5.14 1.72
N LEU A 70 -14.96 4.49 2.12
CA LEU A 70 -14.50 3.24 1.47
C LEU A 70 -15.47 2.09 1.67
N ALA A 71 -16.09 1.99 2.86
CA ALA A 71 -17.06 0.94 3.16
C ALA A 71 -18.33 1.02 2.30
N GLU A 72 -18.67 2.22 1.82
CA GLU A 72 -19.80 2.43 0.92
C GLU A 72 -19.51 1.97 -0.53
N LEU A 73 -18.21 1.74 -0.86
CA LEU A 73 -17.85 1.18 -2.15
C LEU A 73 -18.25 -0.31 -2.18
N ASN A 74 -18.94 -0.72 -3.22
CA ASN A 74 -19.37 -2.11 -3.39
C ASN A 74 -18.19 -3.00 -3.87
N ILE A 75 -17.07 -2.98 -3.14
CA ILE A 75 -15.85 -3.76 -3.41
C ILE A 75 -15.66 -4.75 -2.27
N PRO A 76 -15.53 -6.06 -2.54
CA PRO A 76 -15.48 -7.11 -1.51
C PRO A 76 -14.39 -6.90 -0.46
N SER A 77 -13.18 -6.49 -0.88
CA SER A 77 -12.07 -6.19 0.03
C SER A 77 -11.29 -4.96 -0.40
N ILE A 78 -10.92 -4.12 0.57
CA ILE A 78 -10.09 -2.94 0.33
C ILE A 78 -8.90 -2.97 1.28
N VAL A 79 -7.68 -2.97 0.73
CA VAL A 79 -6.44 -2.81 1.49
C VAL A 79 -6.06 -1.33 1.49
N SER A 80 -5.93 -0.76 2.68
CA SER A 80 -5.64 0.66 2.91
C SER A 80 -4.71 0.83 4.10
N SER A 81 -4.43 2.08 4.48
CA SER A 81 -3.76 2.37 5.76
C SER A 81 -4.36 3.60 6.44
N ARG A 82 -4.11 3.69 7.75
CA ARG A 82 -4.60 4.78 8.60
C ARG A 82 -3.62 5.11 9.72
N PRO A 83 -3.59 6.36 10.20
CA PRO A 83 -2.91 6.69 11.46
C PRO A 83 -3.77 6.23 12.64
N VAL A 84 -3.14 5.66 13.66
CA VAL A 84 -3.80 5.36 14.94
C VAL A 84 -2.86 5.70 16.09
N TRP A 85 -3.42 6.01 17.27
CA TRP A 85 -2.62 6.26 18.45
C TRP A 85 -1.91 4.99 18.93
N SER A 86 -0.61 5.15 19.27
CA SER A 86 0.18 4.20 20.04
C SER A 86 0.83 5.02 21.16
N ALA A 87 0.30 4.95 22.36
CA ALA A 87 0.68 5.80 23.48
C ALA A 87 0.65 7.30 23.11
N ASP A 88 1.82 7.94 23.00
CA ASP A 88 1.96 9.38 22.72
C ASP A 88 2.32 9.71 21.27
N ARG A 89 2.44 8.70 20.42
CA ARG A 89 2.79 8.83 19.00
C ARG A 89 1.74 8.14 18.14
N LEU A 90 1.88 8.27 16.83
CA LEU A 90 1.08 7.52 15.87
C LEU A 90 1.82 6.25 15.43
N ILE A 91 1.06 5.26 14.99
CA ILE A 91 1.53 4.20 14.11
C ILE A 91 0.82 4.32 12.76
N ASN A 92 1.49 3.95 11.68
CA ASN A 92 0.91 3.83 10.36
C ASN A 92 0.47 2.38 10.17
N GLN A 93 -0.83 2.15 10.29
CA GLN A 93 -1.44 0.82 10.35
C GLN A 93 -2.09 0.46 9.01
N ALA A 94 -1.60 -0.58 8.35
CA ALA A 94 -2.31 -1.21 7.24
C ALA A 94 -3.52 -1.99 7.73
N ILE A 95 -4.62 -1.84 7.01
CA ILE A 95 -5.89 -2.49 7.30
C ILE A 95 -6.45 -3.17 6.06
N VAL A 96 -7.31 -4.15 6.28
CA VAL A 96 -8.29 -4.61 5.30
C VAL A 96 -9.69 -4.25 5.78
N LEU A 97 -10.46 -3.68 4.88
CA LEU A 97 -11.89 -3.48 5.02
C LEU A 97 -12.58 -4.60 4.21
N GLU A 98 -13.31 -5.48 4.88
CA GLU A 98 -13.94 -6.67 4.29
C GLU A 98 -15.27 -6.95 5.00
N GLY A 99 -16.34 -7.08 4.24
CA GLY A 99 -17.68 -7.30 4.82
C GLY A 99 -18.13 -6.21 5.79
N GLY A 100 -17.72 -4.96 5.58
CA GLY A 100 -18.03 -3.83 6.47
C GLY A 100 -17.20 -3.80 7.77
N GLN A 101 -16.25 -4.72 7.95
CA GLN A 101 -15.37 -4.77 9.12
C GLN A 101 -13.93 -4.35 8.78
N ILE A 102 -13.30 -3.63 9.70
CA ILE A 102 -11.90 -3.21 9.59
C ILE A 102 -11.05 -4.13 10.44
N ARG A 103 -10.04 -4.75 9.82
CA ARG A 103 -9.05 -5.58 10.50
C ARG A 103 -7.64 -5.05 10.25
N ALA A 104 -6.87 -4.82 11.31
CA ALA A 104 -5.44 -4.50 11.20
C ALA A 104 -4.66 -5.71 10.68
N ILE A 105 -3.75 -5.49 9.74
CA ILE A 105 -3.00 -6.56 9.08
C ILE A 105 -1.49 -6.36 9.05
N HIS A 106 -1.02 -5.13 9.24
CA HIS A 106 0.40 -4.79 9.32
C HIS A 106 0.57 -3.39 9.93
N THR A 107 1.75 -3.08 10.45
CA THR A 107 2.14 -1.73 10.86
C THR A 107 3.48 -1.42 10.20
N LYS A 108 3.65 -0.21 9.66
CA LYS A 108 4.90 0.23 9.02
C LYS A 108 6.07 0.12 9.98
N GLN A 109 7.12 -0.57 9.57
CA GLN A 109 8.29 -0.84 10.42
C GLN A 109 9.48 0.06 10.11
N TYR A 110 9.64 0.46 8.86
CA TYR A 110 10.76 1.28 8.40
C TYR A 110 10.30 2.71 8.17
N ILE A 111 10.63 3.58 9.13
CA ILE A 111 10.11 4.95 9.23
C ILE A 111 11.20 5.94 8.81
N PRO A 112 11.08 6.65 7.66
CA PRO A 112 12.06 7.63 7.23
C PRO A 112 12.03 8.94 8.06
N GLU A 113 13.14 9.65 8.05
CA GLU A 113 13.28 10.99 8.65
C GLU A 113 14.17 11.86 7.78
N GLU A 114 13.55 12.44 6.75
CA GLU A 114 14.25 13.34 5.82
C GLU A 114 13.34 14.50 5.38
N PRO A 115 13.85 15.57 4.76
CA PRO A 115 13.01 16.69 4.31
C PRO A 115 11.84 16.26 3.46
N GLY A 116 10.61 16.59 3.91
CA GLY A 116 9.34 16.20 3.29
C GLY A 116 8.77 14.86 3.77
N TRP A 117 9.60 14.02 4.39
CA TRP A 117 9.21 12.73 4.99
C TRP A 117 9.77 12.63 6.42
N TYR A 118 9.28 13.52 7.30
CA TYR A 118 9.62 13.50 8.73
C TYR A 118 8.80 12.47 9.50
N GLU A 119 8.67 11.27 8.94
CA GLU A 119 7.76 10.27 9.46
C GLU A 119 8.16 9.79 10.87
N ALA A 120 9.46 9.65 11.17
CA ALA A 120 9.90 9.27 12.51
C ALA A 120 9.62 10.36 13.58
N SER A 121 9.34 11.60 13.16
CA SER A 121 8.81 12.64 14.05
C SER A 121 7.33 12.43 14.40
N TRP A 122 6.56 11.69 13.60
CA TRP A 122 5.11 11.48 13.76
C TRP A 122 4.74 10.06 14.16
N PHE A 123 5.39 9.08 13.57
CA PHE A 123 5.07 7.66 13.70
C PHE A 123 6.17 6.89 14.41
N GLU A 124 5.79 5.77 15.01
CA GLU A 124 6.73 4.81 15.58
C GLU A 124 6.47 3.40 15.05
N PRO A 125 7.49 2.54 14.90
CA PRO A 125 7.30 1.14 14.58
C PRO A 125 6.81 0.35 15.81
N THR A 126 6.09 -0.75 15.59
CA THR A 126 5.59 -1.61 16.69
C THR A 126 6.44 -2.86 16.91
N GLY A 127 7.39 -3.16 16.03
CA GLY A 127 8.16 -4.38 16.06
C GLY A 127 7.39 -5.61 15.55
N ASP A 128 6.26 -5.40 14.84
CA ASP A 128 5.48 -6.48 14.26
C ASP A 128 6.25 -7.23 13.19
N CYS A 129 5.96 -8.53 13.08
CA CYS A 129 6.51 -9.38 12.02
C CYS A 129 5.73 -9.20 10.71
N PHE A 130 6.41 -9.38 9.59
CA PHE A 130 5.81 -9.43 8.24
C PHE A 130 5.08 -10.76 8.01
N ASN A 131 3.88 -10.89 8.56
CA ASN A 131 3.06 -12.10 8.45
C ASN A 131 2.00 -11.93 7.36
N PRO A 132 1.85 -12.90 6.44
CA PRO A 132 0.77 -12.85 5.47
C PRO A 132 -0.57 -13.14 6.14
N THR A 133 -1.63 -12.58 5.56
CA THR A 133 -3.02 -12.76 6.00
C THR A 133 -3.89 -13.19 4.83
N ASP A 134 -5.01 -13.86 5.10
CA ASP A 134 -5.96 -14.22 4.04
C ASP A 134 -6.99 -13.10 3.85
N ILE A 135 -7.14 -12.64 2.60
CA ILE A 135 -8.06 -11.58 2.16
C ILE A 135 -8.78 -12.07 0.91
N SER A 136 -10.10 -12.13 0.94
CA SER A 136 -10.93 -12.65 -0.16
C SER A 136 -10.43 -14.00 -0.72
N GLY A 137 -9.88 -14.86 0.13
CA GLY A 137 -9.33 -16.16 -0.28
C GLY A 137 -7.95 -16.11 -0.93
N LEU A 138 -7.28 -14.95 -1.00
CA LEU A 138 -5.87 -14.82 -1.36
C LEU A 138 -5.00 -14.67 -0.11
N ARG A 139 -3.90 -15.43 -0.05
CA ARG A 139 -2.86 -15.20 0.94
C ARG A 139 -2.01 -14.00 0.54
N MET A 140 -2.13 -12.92 1.30
CA MET A 140 -1.54 -11.62 0.98
C MET A 140 -0.53 -11.17 2.03
N GLY A 141 0.56 -10.54 1.56
CA GLY A 141 1.48 -9.75 2.37
C GLY A 141 1.23 -8.25 2.15
N VAL A 142 1.60 -7.43 3.12
CA VAL A 142 1.57 -5.97 3.00
C VAL A 142 2.91 -5.39 3.42
N MET A 143 3.40 -4.44 2.64
CA MET A 143 4.61 -3.66 2.91
C MET A 143 4.24 -2.18 2.71
N LEU A 144 4.23 -1.38 3.77
CA LEU A 144 3.88 0.03 3.67
C LEU A 144 5.08 0.86 3.21
N CYS A 145 4.99 1.38 1.99
CA CYS A 145 5.94 2.33 1.42
C CYS A 145 7.40 1.88 1.60
N THR A 146 8.16 2.51 2.49
CA THR A 146 9.59 2.24 2.75
C THR A 146 9.88 0.79 3.13
N ASP A 147 8.93 0.05 3.71
CA ASP A 147 9.12 -1.38 3.98
C ASP A 147 9.51 -2.16 2.70
N ALA A 148 9.05 -1.72 1.53
CA ALA A 148 9.34 -2.36 0.25
C ALA A 148 10.82 -2.29 -0.18
N MET A 149 11.61 -1.41 0.41
CA MET A 149 13.05 -1.32 0.17
C MET A 149 13.85 -2.44 0.87
N PHE A 150 13.20 -3.14 1.83
CA PHE A 150 13.78 -4.23 2.62
C PHE A 150 13.29 -5.57 2.08
N ASN A 151 13.90 -6.01 0.98
CA ASN A 151 13.43 -7.14 0.16
C ASN A 151 13.50 -8.53 0.85
N GLU A 152 14.19 -8.67 1.96
CA GLU A 152 14.16 -9.86 2.81
C GLU A 152 12.73 -10.21 3.25
N HIS A 153 11.89 -9.20 3.49
CA HIS A 153 10.49 -9.40 3.88
C HIS A 153 9.64 -9.93 2.72
N ALA A 154 9.89 -9.46 1.50
CA ALA A 154 9.24 -10.03 0.32
C ALA A 154 9.60 -11.51 0.14
N ARG A 155 10.88 -11.86 0.31
CA ARG A 155 11.32 -13.26 0.25
C ARG A 155 10.69 -14.09 1.40
N HIS A 156 10.59 -13.52 2.58
CA HIS A 156 9.90 -14.16 3.71
C HIS A 156 8.44 -14.46 3.40
N TYR A 157 7.70 -13.49 2.81
CA TYR A 157 6.33 -13.71 2.33
C TYR A 157 6.24 -14.84 1.30
N GLY A 158 7.16 -14.90 0.35
CA GLY A 158 7.20 -15.97 -0.65
C GLY A 158 7.31 -17.36 -0.02
N ARG A 159 8.16 -17.51 1.01
CA ARG A 159 8.30 -18.77 1.77
C ARG A 159 7.03 -19.17 2.53
N GLN A 160 6.21 -18.20 2.91
CA GLN A 160 4.94 -18.45 3.56
C GLN A 160 3.77 -18.66 2.58
N GLY A 161 4.06 -18.79 1.29
CA GLY A 161 3.05 -19.09 0.27
C GLY A 161 2.21 -17.90 -0.18
N THR A 162 2.67 -16.66 0.07
CA THR A 162 1.98 -15.44 -0.35
C THR A 162 1.77 -15.42 -1.85
N VAL A 163 0.57 -15.05 -2.28
CA VAL A 163 0.18 -14.93 -3.70
C VAL A 163 0.33 -13.50 -4.19
N LEU A 164 -0.01 -12.54 -3.34
CA LEU A 164 0.01 -11.10 -3.66
C LEU A 164 0.64 -10.31 -2.51
N ILE A 165 1.58 -9.43 -2.84
CA ILE A 165 2.13 -8.42 -1.93
C ILE A 165 1.56 -7.06 -2.34
N ALA A 166 0.84 -6.41 -1.44
CA ALA A 166 0.35 -5.05 -1.60
C ALA A 166 1.37 -4.04 -1.05
N ILE A 167 1.62 -2.97 -1.81
CA ILE A 167 2.54 -1.89 -1.41
C ILE A 167 1.82 -0.54 -1.54
N PRO A 168 0.97 -0.15 -0.57
CA PRO A 168 0.47 1.22 -0.47
C PRO A 168 1.62 2.20 -0.25
N ARG A 169 1.69 3.29 -1.07
CA ARG A 169 2.78 4.27 -1.00
C ARG A 169 2.27 5.70 -0.93
N ALA A 170 3.09 6.56 -0.30
CA ALA A 170 3.08 8.00 -0.42
C ALA A 170 4.52 8.43 -0.71
N ALA A 171 4.99 8.24 -1.94
CA ALA A 171 6.40 8.35 -2.32
C ALA A 171 6.62 9.45 -3.36
N GLY A 172 7.83 10.02 -3.34
CA GLY A 172 8.26 11.07 -4.27
C GLY A 172 8.51 10.59 -5.70
N THR A 173 9.19 11.43 -6.47
CA THR A 173 9.34 11.29 -7.93
C THR A 173 10.40 10.29 -8.38
N SER A 174 11.13 9.64 -7.46
CA SER A 174 12.16 8.62 -7.79
C SER A 174 11.52 7.29 -8.20
N THR A 175 10.84 7.28 -9.35
CA THR A 175 10.07 6.13 -9.84
C THR A 175 10.92 4.88 -10.03
N ASP A 176 12.14 5.01 -10.56
CA ASP A 176 13.03 3.87 -10.88
C ASP A 176 13.39 3.02 -9.67
N ASN A 177 13.65 3.67 -8.52
CA ASN A 177 13.95 2.94 -7.28
C ASN A 177 12.75 2.09 -6.83
N TRP A 178 11.55 2.65 -6.93
CA TRP A 178 10.32 1.95 -6.55
C TRP A 178 9.98 0.80 -7.49
N LEU A 179 10.13 1.01 -8.80
CA LEU A 179 9.97 -0.06 -9.78
C LEU A 179 10.98 -1.18 -9.57
N THR A 180 12.24 -0.84 -9.25
CA THR A 180 13.29 -1.80 -8.94
C THR A 180 12.94 -2.61 -7.69
N ALA A 181 12.55 -1.95 -6.59
CA ALA A 181 12.16 -2.63 -5.35
C ALA A 181 10.95 -3.56 -5.56
N GLY A 182 9.89 -3.06 -6.22
CA GLY A 182 8.70 -3.86 -6.52
C GLY A 182 8.99 -5.06 -7.43
N ARG A 183 9.81 -4.89 -8.46
CA ARG A 183 10.22 -5.97 -9.35
C ARG A 183 11.06 -7.01 -8.61
N MET A 184 12.01 -6.57 -7.77
CA MET A 184 12.82 -7.47 -6.96
C MET A 184 11.94 -8.24 -5.97
N ALA A 185 10.99 -7.56 -5.31
CA ALA A 185 10.04 -8.21 -4.41
C ALA A 185 9.26 -9.33 -5.12
N ALA A 186 8.76 -9.09 -6.34
CA ALA A 186 8.05 -10.09 -7.14
C ALA A 186 8.98 -11.26 -7.57
N LEU A 187 10.24 -10.94 -7.90
CA LEU A 187 11.23 -11.94 -8.30
C LEU A 187 11.59 -12.88 -7.15
N VAL A 188 11.88 -12.34 -5.96
CA VAL A 188 12.39 -13.14 -4.84
C VAL A 188 11.29 -13.86 -4.06
N SER A 189 10.04 -13.36 -4.12
CA SER A 189 8.89 -13.99 -3.45
C SER A 189 8.14 -14.98 -4.33
N GLY A 190 8.22 -14.82 -5.65
CA GLY A 190 7.37 -15.54 -6.60
C GLY A 190 5.91 -15.11 -6.55
N SER A 191 5.61 -13.96 -5.90
CA SER A 191 4.27 -13.40 -5.75
C SER A 191 3.98 -12.34 -6.82
N TYR A 192 2.71 -12.03 -7.02
CA TYR A 192 2.35 -10.74 -7.60
C TYR A 192 2.74 -9.62 -6.63
N VAL A 193 3.15 -8.48 -7.16
CA VAL A 193 3.39 -7.26 -6.38
C VAL A 193 2.60 -6.14 -7.01
N VAL A 194 1.73 -5.50 -6.21
CA VAL A 194 0.87 -4.42 -6.67
C VAL A 194 1.01 -3.23 -5.74
N SER A 195 1.28 -2.07 -6.30
CA SER A 195 1.53 -0.85 -5.56
C SER A 195 0.68 0.30 -6.08
N SER A 196 0.01 0.98 -5.18
CA SER A 196 -0.61 2.28 -5.41
C SER A 196 0.30 3.38 -4.89
N ASN A 197 0.19 4.59 -5.44
CA ASN A 197 0.96 5.73 -4.95
C ASN A 197 0.10 7.00 -4.91
N ARG A 198 0.49 7.93 -4.06
CA ARG A 198 -0.05 9.27 -3.97
C ARG A 198 0.55 10.15 -5.07
N TYR A 199 -0.21 11.11 -5.61
CA TYR A 199 0.31 12.13 -6.51
C TYR A 199 -0.05 13.54 -6.04
N GLY A 200 0.70 14.53 -6.51
CA GLY A 200 0.44 15.93 -6.22
C GLY A 200 1.50 16.56 -5.32
N ARG A 201 1.13 17.65 -4.64
CA ARG A 201 2.04 18.41 -3.79
C ARG A 201 1.36 18.77 -2.48
N SER A 202 2.02 18.48 -1.35
CA SER A 202 1.56 18.88 -0.03
C SER A 202 1.66 20.40 0.19
N LYS A 203 0.98 20.89 1.22
CA LYS A 203 1.09 22.29 1.64
C LYS A 203 2.51 22.67 2.09
N GLY A 204 3.28 21.72 2.64
CA GLY A 204 4.69 21.89 3.02
C GLY A 204 5.66 21.82 1.84
N GLY A 205 5.18 21.53 0.62
CA GLY A 205 5.98 21.51 -0.60
C GLY A 205 6.49 20.14 -1.03
N THR A 206 6.23 19.08 -0.27
CA THR A 206 6.57 17.70 -0.64
C THR A 206 5.85 17.29 -1.92
N VAL A 207 6.58 16.75 -2.90
CA VAL A 207 6.04 16.33 -4.20
C VAL A 207 5.91 14.81 -4.24
N PHE A 208 4.69 14.33 -4.46
CA PHE A 208 4.38 12.92 -4.65
C PHE A 208 4.37 12.58 -6.14
N GLY A 209 5.06 11.51 -6.49
CA GLY A 209 5.36 11.17 -7.88
C GLY A 209 4.28 10.43 -8.64
N GLY A 210 3.21 9.99 -7.98
CA GLY A 210 2.26 9.09 -8.62
C GLY A 210 2.91 7.76 -9.02
N THR A 211 2.44 7.17 -10.12
CA THR A 211 2.97 5.92 -10.68
C THR A 211 2.83 4.73 -9.74
N GLY A 212 1.61 4.23 -9.61
CA GLY A 212 1.35 2.88 -9.12
C GLY A 212 1.86 1.85 -10.13
N PHE A 213 2.13 0.62 -9.70
CA PHE A 213 2.65 -0.43 -10.57
C PHE A 213 2.15 -1.82 -10.19
N ALA A 214 2.18 -2.72 -11.14
CA ALA A 214 1.96 -4.14 -10.92
C ALA A 214 3.06 -4.98 -11.60
N PHE A 215 3.59 -5.94 -10.85
CA PHE A 215 4.50 -6.98 -11.33
C PHE A 215 3.86 -8.35 -11.11
N GLY A 216 3.97 -9.21 -12.12
CA GLY A 216 3.65 -10.62 -12.01
C GLY A 216 4.76 -11.43 -11.34
N PRO A 217 4.48 -12.69 -10.96
CA PRO A 217 5.46 -13.61 -10.43
C PRO A 217 6.71 -13.67 -11.33
N GLY A 218 7.91 -13.68 -10.72
CA GLY A 218 9.18 -13.61 -11.45
C GLY A 218 9.58 -12.20 -11.92
N GLY A 219 8.86 -11.15 -11.49
CA GLY A 219 9.20 -9.74 -11.79
C GLY A 219 8.76 -9.27 -13.17
N ILE A 220 7.77 -9.94 -13.78
CA ILE A 220 7.20 -9.56 -15.09
C ILE A 220 6.42 -8.26 -14.93
N SER A 221 6.78 -7.22 -15.68
CA SER A 221 6.03 -5.95 -15.69
C SER A 221 4.64 -6.17 -16.30
N LEU A 222 3.59 -5.80 -15.58
CA LEU A 222 2.20 -5.92 -16.05
C LEU A 222 1.65 -4.56 -16.47
N SER A 223 1.68 -3.56 -15.58
CA SER A 223 1.15 -2.21 -15.87
C SER A 223 1.65 -1.18 -14.85
N THR A 224 1.53 0.09 -15.23
CA THR A 224 1.80 1.25 -14.35
C THR A 224 0.71 2.29 -14.55
N THR A 225 0.25 2.91 -13.45
CA THR A 225 -0.69 4.05 -13.52
C THR A 225 0.01 5.31 -14.00
N ASP A 226 -0.78 6.23 -14.51
CA ASP A 226 -0.40 7.59 -14.84
C ASP A 226 -1.59 8.54 -14.65
N SER A 227 -1.39 9.83 -14.84
CA SER A 227 -2.44 10.85 -14.66
C SER A 227 -3.67 10.65 -15.58
N THR A 228 -3.53 9.96 -16.70
CA THR A 228 -4.64 9.64 -17.61
C THR A 228 -5.36 8.35 -17.23
N ASN A 229 -4.63 7.42 -16.66
CA ASN A 229 -5.09 6.10 -16.21
C ASN A 229 -4.77 5.89 -14.71
N PRO A 230 -5.41 6.65 -13.80
CA PRO A 230 -5.10 6.61 -12.36
C PRO A 230 -5.69 5.40 -11.62
N LEU A 231 -6.41 4.54 -12.31
CA LEU A 231 -6.90 3.24 -11.84
C LEU A 231 -6.57 2.20 -12.89
N LEU A 232 -5.86 1.14 -12.50
CA LEU A 232 -5.62 -0.03 -13.32
C LEU A 232 -6.00 -1.31 -12.58
N VAL A 233 -6.27 -2.36 -13.35
CA VAL A 233 -6.70 -3.66 -12.83
C VAL A 233 -5.79 -4.75 -13.37
N VAL A 234 -5.38 -5.67 -12.49
CA VAL A 234 -4.64 -6.87 -12.88
C VAL A 234 -5.38 -8.13 -12.44
N ASP A 235 -5.31 -9.16 -13.28
CA ASP A 235 -5.84 -10.48 -12.96
C ASP A 235 -4.80 -11.29 -12.20
N VAL A 236 -5.03 -11.51 -10.91
CA VAL A 236 -4.19 -12.35 -10.05
C VAL A 236 -4.65 -13.80 -10.16
N LYS A 237 -3.73 -14.67 -10.57
CA LYS A 237 -3.90 -16.11 -10.74
C LYS A 237 -3.00 -16.85 -9.75
N PRO A 238 -3.54 -17.43 -8.67
CA PRO A 238 -2.75 -18.08 -7.61
C PRO A 238 -1.82 -19.17 -8.13
N GLU A 239 -2.24 -19.89 -9.17
CA GLU A 239 -1.45 -20.96 -9.80
C GLU A 239 -0.13 -20.46 -10.42
N LEU A 240 -0.10 -19.21 -10.92
CA LEU A 240 1.13 -18.63 -11.45
C LEU A 240 2.13 -18.30 -10.35
N ALA A 241 1.68 -17.79 -9.21
CA ALA A 241 2.53 -17.58 -8.06
C ALA A 241 3.03 -18.91 -7.47
N ALA A 242 2.17 -19.92 -7.39
CA ALA A 242 2.56 -21.25 -6.94
C ALA A 242 3.63 -21.87 -7.85
N ARG A 243 3.46 -21.74 -9.17
CA ARG A 243 4.45 -22.20 -10.16
C ARG A 243 5.79 -21.47 -10.00
N GLN A 244 5.78 -20.14 -9.91
CA GLN A 244 7.01 -19.35 -9.79
C GLN A 244 7.80 -19.69 -8.52
N ARG A 245 7.14 -20.07 -7.43
CA ARG A 245 7.83 -20.50 -6.21
C ARG A 245 8.64 -21.79 -6.40
N SER A 246 8.31 -22.62 -7.37
CA SER A 246 9.12 -23.80 -7.76
C SER A 246 10.24 -23.49 -8.76
N GLU A 247 10.33 -22.25 -9.23
CA GLU A 247 11.33 -21.79 -10.20
C GLU A 247 12.43 -20.94 -9.53
N TYR A 248 13.53 -20.71 -10.24
CA TYR A 248 14.62 -19.83 -9.78
C TYR A 248 14.12 -18.36 -9.69
N PRO A 249 14.51 -17.62 -8.64
CA PRO A 249 15.37 -18.01 -7.52
C PRO A 249 14.61 -18.56 -6.30
N CYS A 250 13.28 -18.66 -6.35
CA CYS A 250 12.42 -18.92 -5.19
C CYS A 250 12.69 -20.30 -4.55
N TYR A 251 12.97 -21.33 -5.35
CA TYR A 251 13.23 -22.68 -4.85
C TYR A 251 14.56 -22.84 -4.10
N VAL A 252 15.47 -21.87 -4.27
CA VAL A 252 16.80 -21.96 -3.63
C VAL A 252 16.63 -21.82 -2.12
N SER A 253 17.07 -22.84 -1.38
CA SER A 253 16.97 -22.87 0.08
C SER A 253 17.81 -21.77 0.74
N GLU A 254 17.27 -21.19 1.81
CA GLU A 254 18.05 -20.30 2.67
C GLU A 254 19.19 -21.07 3.32
N ARG A 255 20.33 -20.41 3.45
CA ARG A 255 21.37 -20.91 4.35
C ARG A 255 20.98 -20.49 5.77
N GLY A 256 21.01 -21.45 6.68
CA GLY A 256 20.72 -21.16 8.10
C GLY A 256 21.63 -20.03 8.58
N THR A 257 21.02 -19.01 9.16
CA THR A 257 21.70 -17.95 9.93
C THR A 257 21.97 -18.44 11.31
#